data_6728411e86b5b654e60889ad70c4c537
#
_entry.id   6728411e86b5b654e60889ad70c4c537
#
_cell.length_a   1.000
_cell.length_b   1.000
_cell.length_c   1.000
_cell.angle_alpha   90.00
_cell.angle_beta   90.00
_cell.angle_gamma   90.00
#
_symmetry.space_group_name_H-M   'P 1'
#
loop_
_entity.id
_entity.type
_entity.pdbx_description
1 polymer ?
#
loop_
_entity_poly.entity_id
_entity_poly.type
_entity_poly.pdbx_seq_one_letter_code
_entity_poly.pdbx_strand_id
1 'polypeptide(L)'
;MPFNQKFMIIKMKYINILFAALVLSSVIFSCKKAEVTSFTTIKIPKSNPIAAGNISGFVKGTLLTGQTYTVTGDITVKKGDTLSAQPGAIVVVGNNAQFTIQGVLNLLGSQDKPVSFNSNTNKPGSWGGFQCDSAQAVTIKWTHVDNTGGPDASGSARRTLYVNKAIPVDIEDSWFTNGQDDLMGLFHAKVTILRNTISSSGSTDGEGINLKSGVTGVVAYNVIFSQAGSGVKLETDKNAPVPQTIVDIYNNTIVAVGWRRGSAEPGRGVSVGVNAIGRIYNNIFVNDYHGIEIFNDADIVNTTYGNNLFYATVDTHTDLADPTITINIRNNFYPLSGLGKPQPTDLISKKIGDVDPLFVQFDGTVAAPNGYPNNNNFRLQNGSPAYGTGNPKYNYDLGAYPTDGNGNKH
;
A
#
# COMPACT_ATOMS: atom_id res chain seq x y z
N MET A 1 76.76 -3.96 9.78
CA MET A 1 75.49 -4.44 9.23
C MET A 1 74.37 -3.40 9.43
N PRO A 2 74.10 -2.53 8.47
CA PRO A 2 72.92 -1.69 8.61
C PRO A 2 72.04 -1.72 7.30
N PHE A 3 71.94 -2.86 6.65
CA PHE A 3 71.17 -2.92 5.38
C PHE A 3 69.73 -3.42 5.54
N ASN A 4 69.34 -3.99 6.66
CA ASN A 4 67.99 -4.57 6.81
C ASN A 4 66.90 -3.67 7.38
N GLN A 5 67.21 -2.58 8.01
CA GLN A 5 66.19 -1.67 8.57
C GLN A 5 65.52 -0.77 7.54
N LYS A 6 66.26 -0.30 6.55
CA LYS A 6 65.65 0.56 5.50
C LYS A 6 64.66 -0.18 4.61
N PHE A 7 64.88 -1.45 4.33
CA PHE A 7 63.97 -2.28 3.52
C PHE A 7 62.65 -2.64 4.26
N MET A 8 62.73 -2.78 5.56
CA MET A 8 61.52 -3.06 6.38
C MET A 8 60.62 -1.84 6.54
N ILE A 9 61.20 -0.65 6.65
CA ILE A 9 60.44 0.62 6.76
C ILE A 9 59.73 0.94 5.42
N ILE A 10 60.39 0.68 4.29
CA ILE A 10 59.77 0.89 2.96
C ILE A 10 58.62 -0.08 2.73
N LYS A 11 58.74 -1.37 3.09
CA LYS A 11 57.64 -2.34 2.99
C LYS A 11 56.45 -1.99 3.89
N MET A 12 56.68 -1.50 5.10
CA MET A 12 55.60 -1.06 6.00
C MET A 12 54.89 0.20 5.50
N LYS A 13 55.59 1.14 4.88
CA LYS A 13 54.96 2.32 4.25
C LYS A 13 54.03 1.94 3.09
N TYR A 14 54.42 1.01 2.23
CA TYR A 14 53.60 0.56 1.12
C TYR A 14 52.40 -0.29 1.58
N ILE A 15 52.54 -1.10 2.63
CA ILE A 15 51.43 -1.86 3.22
C ILE A 15 50.40 -0.91 3.82
N ASN A 16 50.82 0.13 4.53
CA ASN A 16 49.91 1.13 5.10
C ASN A 16 49.20 1.98 4.02
N ILE A 17 49.87 2.28 2.91
CA ILE A 17 49.24 2.97 1.78
C ILE A 17 48.27 2.05 1.04
N LEU A 18 48.57 0.76 0.89
CA LEU A 18 47.63 -0.22 0.32
C LEU A 18 46.41 -0.42 1.21
N PHE A 19 46.57 -0.47 2.53
CA PHE A 19 45.47 -0.60 3.49
C PHE A 19 44.61 0.66 3.51
N ALA A 20 45.21 1.86 3.47
CA ALA A 20 44.48 3.11 3.35
C ALA A 20 43.71 3.24 2.03
N ALA A 21 44.28 2.78 0.91
CA ALA A 21 43.61 2.73 -0.37
C ALA A 21 42.46 1.71 -0.43
N LEU A 22 42.60 0.57 0.27
CA LEU A 22 41.54 -0.44 0.37
C LEU A 22 40.36 0.03 1.25
N VAL A 23 40.66 0.76 2.35
CA VAL A 23 39.64 1.34 3.21
C VAL A 23 38.92 2.52 2.51
N LEU A 24 39.66 3.33 1.71
CA LEU A 24 39.05 4.40 0.91
C LEU A 24 38.16 3.86 -0.21
N SER A 25 38.52 2.73 -0.84
CA SER A 25 37.71 2.10 -1.88
C SER A 25 36.44 1.44 -1.35
N SER A 26 36.43 1.00 -0.09
CA SER A 26 35.22 0.43 0.55
C SER A 26 34.19 1.48 0.96
N VAL A 27 34.60 2.76 1.09
CA VAL A 27 33.69 3.87 1.43
C VAL A 27 32.94 4.41 0.19
N ILE A 28 33.42 4.11 -1.03
CA ILE A 28 32.78 4.61 -2.27
C ILE A 28 31.65 3.68 -2.76
N PHE A 29 31.45 2.50 -2.17
CA PHE A 29 30.37 1.57 -2.54
C PHE A 29 29.13 1.67 -1.66
N SER A 30 29.06 2.67 -0.76
CA SER A 30 27.88 2.93 0.04
C SER A 30 27.13 4.16 -0.47
N CYS A 31 25.88 3.99 -0.75
CA CYS A 31 24.85 4.94 -1.18
C CYS A 31 24.63 5.08 -2.69
N LYS A 32 24.21 4.03 -3.36
CA LYS A 32 23.10 4.26 -4.27
C LYS A 32 21.82 4.34 -3.41
N LYS A 33 21.48 5.57 -2.98
CA LYS A 33 20.11 5.92 -2.62
C LYS A 33 19.24 5.34 -3.72
N ALA A 34 18.26 4.49 -3.40
CA ALA A 34 17.25 4.15 -4.37
C ALA A 34 16.73 5.50 -4.88
N GLU A 35 17.02 5.82 -6.13
CA GLU A 35 16.46 7.00 -6.76
C GLU A 35 14.95 6.80 -6.66
N VAL A 36 14.31 7.54 -5.76
CA VAL A 36 12.92 7.89 -5.94
C VAL A 36 12.93 8.53 -7.32
N THR A 37 12.51 7.76 -8.31
CA THR A 37 12.48 8.19 -9.70
C THR A 37 11.82 9.55 -9.71
N SER A 38 12.58 10.56 -10.13
CA SER A 38 12.11 11.93 -10.28
C SER A 38 10.71 11.89 -10.85
N PHE A 39 9.80 12.58 -10.18
CA PHE A 39 8.41 12.74 -10.61
C PHE A 39 8.44 13.17 -12.08
N THR A 40 8.16 12.25 -12.98
CA THR A 40 8.00 12.59 -14.39
C THR A 40 6.74 13.45 -14.43
N THR A 41 6.91 14.74 -14.70
CA THR A 41 5.79 15.65 -14.92
C THR A 41 4.98 15.04 -16.07
N ILE A 42 3.85 14.39 -15.74
CA ILE A 42 2.99 13.79 -16.74
C ILE A 42 2.45 14.95 -17.55
N LYS A 43 2.90 15.10 -18.79
CA LYS A 43 2.29 16.03 -19.75
C LYS A 43 0.85 15.55 -19.93
N ILE A 44 -0.11 16.32 -19.40
CA ILE A 44 -1.53 16.10 -19.67
C ILE A 44 -1.68 16.13 -21.20
N PRO A 45 -2.12 15.03 -21.84
CA PRO A 45 -2.30 15.02 -23.31
C PRO A 45 -3.24 16.16 -23.71
N LYS A 46 -3.03 16.73 -24.90
CA LYS A 46 -4.00 17.67 -25.50
C LYS A 46 -5.39 17.04 -25.39
N SER A 47 -6.31 17.73 -24.73
CA SER A 47 -7.62 17.19 -24.41
C SER A 47 -8.38 16.84 -25.69
N ASN A 48 -8.81 15.58 -25.77
CA ASN A 48 -9.93 15.18 -26.64
C ASN A 48 -11.15 15.14 -25.70
N PRO A 49 -11.93 16.23 -25.60
CA PRO A 49 -12.94 16.36 -24.56
C PRO A 49 -14.10 15.38 -24.78
N ILE A 50 -14.50 14.73 -23.70
CA ILE A 50 -15.75 13.98 -23.62
C ILE A 50 -16.84 14.99 -23.23
N ALA A 51 -17.98 14.96 -23.92
CA ALA A 51 -19.13 15.78 -23.57
C ALA A 51 -19.66 15.41 -22.18
N ALA A 52 -19.93 16.41 -21.34
CA ALA A 52 -20.54 16.22 -20.03
C ALA A 52 -21.94 15.61 -20.12
N GLY A 53 -22.40 14.93 -19.08
CA GLY A 53 -23.69 14.26 -19.00
C GLY A 53 -23.58 12.75 -19.03
N ASN A 54 -24.54 12.07 -19.65
CA ASN A 54 -24.59 10.60 -19.65
C ASN A 54 -23.53 9.99 -20.56
N ILE A 55 -22.78 9.00 -20.02
CA ILE A 55 -21.79 8.22 -20.77
C ILE A 55 -22.00 6.72 -20.53
N SER A 56 -21.77 5.92 -21.58
CA SER A 56 -21.79 4.46 -21.53
C SER A 56 -21.12 3.87 -22.75
N GLY A 57 -20.83 2.56 -22.75
CA GLY A 57 -20.25 1.82 -23.88
C GLY A 57 -18.78 2.17 -24.13
N PHE A 58 -18.40 2.39 -25.39
CA PHE A 58 -17.01 2.70 -25.76
C PHE A 58 -16.71 4.18 -25.51
N VAL A 59 -15.78 4.44 -24.59
CA VAL A 59 -15.41 5.80 -24.19
C VAL A 59 -13.90 6.00 -24.34
N LYS A 60 -13.52 7.15 -24.89
CA LYS A 60 -12.12 7.62 -24.99
C LYS A 60 -12.07 9.15 -24.94
N GLY A 61 -10.97 9.68 -24.46
CA GLY A 61 -10.75 11.14 -24.37
C GLY A 61 -10.60 11.59 -22.94
N THR A 62 -11.01 12.83 -22.66
CA THR A 62 -10.74 13.52 -21.40
C THR A 62 -12.01 14.01 -20.73
N LEU A 63 -12.24 13.57 -19.51
CA LEU A 63 -13.22 14.13 -18.58
C LEU A 63 -12.68 15.48 -18.07
N LEU A 64 -13.44 16.56 -18.30
CA LEU A 64 -12.94 17.91 -18.11
C LEU A 64 -13.14 18.42 -16.66
N THR A 65 -12.32 19.36 -16.29
CA THR A 65 -12.37 20.08 -15.01
C THR A 65 -13.76 20.63 -14.71
N GLY A 66 -14.28 20.34 -13.52
CA GLY A 66 -15.55 20.85 -13.02
C GLY A 66 -16.80 20.32 -13.74
N GLN A 67 -16.64 19.36 -14.64
CA GLN A 67 -17.77 18.72 -15.31
C GLN A 67 -18.23 17.47 -14.58
N THR A 68 -19.53 17.20 -14.65
CA THR A 68 -20.15 15.99 -14.10
C THR A 68 -20.54 15.03 -15.22
N TYR A 69 -20.17 13.76 -15.04
CA TYR A 69 -20.46 12.64 -15.93
C TYR A 69 -21.26 11.58 -15.20
N THR A 70 -22.37 11.16 -15.77
CA THR A 70 -23.23 10.10 -15.23
C THR A 70 -23.02 8.85 -16.04
N VAL A 71 -22.45 7.81 -15.42
CA VAL A 71 -22.28 6.50 -16.03
C VAL A 71 -23.60 5.73 -15.92
N THR A 72 -24.23 5.44 -17.05
CA THR A 72 -25.55 4.79 -17.11
C THR A 72 -25.48 3.30 -17.49
N GLY A 73 -24.29 2.81 -17.84
CA GLY A 73 -23.98 1.42 -18.16
C GLY A 73 -22.47 1.23 -18.28
N ASP A 74 -22.03 0.00 -18.48
CA ASP A 74 -20.61 -0.35 -18.55
C ASP A 74 -19.83 0.54 -19.51
N ILE A 75 -18.62 0.90 -19.10
CA ILE A 75 -17.66 1.67 -19.89
C ILE A 75 -16.56 0.72 -20.39
N THR A 76 -16.18 0.82 -21.64
CA THR A 76 -15.02 0.13 -22.21
C THR A 76 -14.06 1.12 -22.85
N VAL A 77 -12.81 1.14 -22.37
CA VAL A 77 -11.69 1.84 -23.01
C VAL A 77 -10.90 0.84 -23.84
N LYS A 78 -11.02 0.90 -25.16
CA LYS A 78 -10.39 -0.08 -26.07
C LYS A 78 -8.86 0.02 -26.07
N LYS A 79 -8.18 -1.04 -26.48
CA LYS A 79 -6.74 -1.05 -26.71
C LYS A 79 -6.33 0.06 -27.67
N GLY A 80 -5.32 0.85 -27.28
CA GLY A 80 -4.84 2.01 -28.02
C GLY A 80 -5.61 3.31 -27.74
N ASP A 81 -6.75 3.24 -27.04
CA ASP A 81 -7.49 4.41 -26.59
C ASP A 81 -7.06 4.79 -25.15
N THR A 82 -7.33 6.02 -24.76
CA THR A 82 -7.05 6.54 -23.43
C THR A 82 -8.32 7.17 -22.83
N LEU A 83 -8.63 6.86 -21.59
CA LEU A 83 -9.53 7.62 -20.75
C LEU A 83 -8.70 8.44 -19.77
N SER A 84 -8.82 9.76 -19.85
CA SER A 84 -8.18 10.68 -18.90
C SER A 84 -9.24 11.46 -18.10
N ALA A 85 -8.89 11.87 -16.88
CA ALA A 85 -9.67 12.82 -16.11
C ALA A 85 -8.77 13.98 -15.65
N GLN A 86 -9.27 15.21 -15.78
CA GLN A 86 -8.62 16.43 -15.31
C GLN A 86 -9.00 16.73 -13.85
N PRO A 87 -8.22 17.56 -13.13
CA PRO A 87 -8.53 17.96 -11.77
C PRO A 87 -9.96 18.48 -11.63
N GLY A 88 -10.70 17.95 -10.65
CA GLY A 88 -12.08 18.35 -10.36
C GLY A 88 -13.15 17.74 -11.28
N ALA A 89 -12.82 16.78 -12.14
CA ALA A 89 -13.84 16.00 -12.85
C ALA A 89 -14.63 15.12 -11.89
N ILE A 90 -15.95 15.04 -12.06
CA ILE A 90 -16.87 14.29 -11.20
C ILE A 90 -17.55 13.20 -12.02
N VAL A 91 -17.45 11.95 -11.56
CA VAL A 91 -18.07 10.80 -12.20
C VAL A 91 -19.01 10.11 -11.21
N VAL A 92 -20.29 10.07 -11.54
CA VAL A 92 -21.34 9.41 -10.78
C VAL A 92 -21.73 8.12 -11.49
N VAL A 93 -21.47 6.97 -10.84
CA VAL A 93 -21.68 5.64 -11.44
C VAL A 93 -22.98 5.03 -10.94
N GLY A 94 -23.84 4.62 -11.86
CA GLY A 94 -25.10 3.94 -11.57
C GLY A 94 -25.12 2.48 -12.04
N ASN A 95 -26.21 1.79 -11.70
CA ASN A 95 -26.59 0.48 -12.28
C ASN A 95 -25.52 -0.63 -12.16
N ASN A 96 -24.74 -0.63 -11.09
CA ASN A 96 -23.65 -1.60 -10.93
C ASN A 96 -22.65 -1.62 -12.12
N ALA A 97 -22.56 -0.52 -12.86
CA ALA A 97 -21.68 -0.42 -14.02
C ALA A 97 -20.20 -0.53 -13.62
N GLN A 98 -19.36 -1.02 -14.52
CA GLN A 98 -17.91 -1.13 -14.35
C GLN A 98 -17.16 -0.42 -15.48
N PHE A 99 -15.88 -0.15 -15.24
CA PHE A 99 -14.95 0.32 -16.26
C PHE A 99 -14.02 -0.83 -16.69
N THR A 100 -14.16 -1.29 -17.91
CA THR A 100 -13.26 -2.29 -18.51
C THR A 100 -12.17 -1.55 -19.29
N ILE A 101 -10.95 -1.59 -18.83
CA ILE A 101 -9.81 -0.86 -19.39
C ILE A 101 -8.90 -1.82 -20.16
N GLN A 102 -8.88 -1.69 -21.48
CA GLN A 102 -7.96 -2.39 -22.38
C GLN A 102 -6.86 -1.47 -22.91
N GLY A 103 -7.09 -0.17 -22.84
CA GLY A 103 -6.16 0.90 -23.20
C GLY A 103 -5.43 1.50 -22.00
N VAL A 104 -5.39 2.81 -21.91
CA VAL A 104 -4.72 3.57 -20.84
C VAL A 104 -5.76 4.25 -19.95
N LEU A 105 -5.57 4.18 -18.63
CA LEU A 105 -6.32 4.92 -17.64
C LEU A 105 -5.44 5.97 -16.99
N ASN A 106 -5.81 7.27 -17.10
CA ASN A 106 -5.10 8.40 -16.50
C ASN A 106 -6.07 9.28 -15.70
N LEU A 107 -6.20 9.07 -14.42
CA LEU A 107 -6.99 9.91 -13.52
C LEU A 107 -6.05 10.89 -12.81
N LEU A 108 -6.09 12.16 -13.16
CA LEU A 108 -5.08 13.16 -12.80
C LEU A 108 -5.72 14.35 -12.10
N GLY A 109 -6.09 14.16 -10.83
CA GLY A 109 -6.53 15.24 -9.96
C GLY A 109 -5.39 16.12 -9.45
N SER A 110 -5.71 17.03 -8.58
CA SER A 110 -4.77 17.83 -7.77
C SER A 110 -5.25 17.88 -6.32
N GLN A 111 -4.39 18.25 -5.40
CA GLN A 111 -4.73 18.31 -3.97
C GLN A 111 -5.96 19.19 -3.69
N ASP A 112 -6.09 20.33 -4.36
CA ASP A 112 -7.18 21.26 -4.23
C ASP A 112 -8.42 20.91 -5.09
N LYS A 113 -8.24 20.05 -6.09
CA LYS A 113 -9.29 19.61 -7.02
C LYS A 113 -9.13 18.13 -7.37
N PRO A 114 -9.39 17.23 -6.43
CA PRO A 114 -9.32 15.81 -6.75
C PRO A 114 -10.37 15.41 -7.80
N VAL A 115 -10.07 14.37 -8.56
CA VAL A 115 -11.07 13.68 -9.38
C VAL A 115 -11.95 12.84 -8.47
N SER A 116 -13.23 12.69 -8.77
CA SER A 116 -14.15 11.88 -7.97
C SER A 116 -14.88 10.84 -8.82
N PHE A 117 -14.78 9.59 -8.39
CA PHE A 117 -15.60 8.46 -8.85
C PHE A 117 -16.40 7.93 -7.67
N ASN A 118 -17.70 8.07 -7.71
CA ASN A 118 -18.58 7.58 -6.64
C ASN A 118 -19.88 7.02 -7.22
N SER A 119 -20.60 6.25 -6.43
CA SER A 119 -21.92 5.75 -6.84
C SER A 119 -23.01 6.82 -6.69
N ASN A 120 -24.08 6.66 -7.46
CA ASN A 120 -25.27 7.50 -7.32
C ASN A 120 -26.07 7.24 -6.03
N THR A 121 -25.77 6.14 -5.32
CA THR A 121 -26.43 5.75 -4.07
C THR A 121 -25.62 6.08 -2.82
N ASN A 122 -24.34 6.40 -2.96
CA ASN A 122 -23.38 6.56 -1.86
C ASN A 122 -23.31 5.33 -0.92
N LYS A 123 -23.53 4.12 -1.44
CA LYS A 123 -23.50 2.87 -0.66
C LYS A 123 -22.35 1.98 -1.14
N PRO A 124 -21.63 1.33 -0.22
CA PRO A 124 -20.65 0.31 -0.59
C PRO A 124 -21.26 -0.76 -1.51
N GLY A 125 -20.50 -1.29 -2.46
CA GLY A 125 -20.97 -2.34 -3.37
C GLY A 125 -21.88 -1.84 -4.49
N SER A 126 -21.91 -0.55 -4.79
CA SER A 126 -22.86 0.02 -5.75
C SER A 126 -22.40 0.01 -7.20
N TRP A 127 -21.09 -0.16 -7.47
CA TRP A 127 -20.54 -0.21 -8.83
C TRP A 127 -19.29 -1.07 -8.92
N GLY A 128 -18.93 -1.49 -10.13
CA GLY A 128 -17.99 -2.56 -10.37
C GLY A 128 -16.49 -2.19 -10.33
N GLY A 129 -16.13 -0.91 -10.11
CA GLY A 129 -14.72 -0.48 -10.11
C GLY A 129 -14.07 -0.48 -11.50
N PHE A 130 -12.73 -0.56 -11.50
CA PHE A 130 -11.89 -0.55 -12.70
C PHE A 130 -11.30 -1.94 -12.95
N GLN A 131 -11.73 -2.60 -14.01
CA GLN A 131 -11.27 -3.93 -14.44
C GLN A 131 -10.25 -3.74 -15.56
N CYS A 132 -8.96 -3.89 -15.24
CA CYS A 132 -7.82 -3.53 -16.09
C CYS A 132 -7.01 -4.75 -16.55
N ASP A 133 -7.64 -5.92 -16.73
CA ASP A 133 -6.97 -7.19 -17.12
C ASP A 133 -6.14 -7.07 -18.39
N SER A 134 -6.55 -6.20 -19.30
CA SER A 134 -5.91 -6.00 -20.59
C SER A 134 -5.34 -4.59 -20.78
N ALA A 135 -5.29 -3.80 -19.71
CA ALA A 135 -4.80 -2.43 -19.76
C ALA A 135 -3.35 -2.34 -20.26
N GLN A 136 -2.98 -1.16 -20.77
CA GLN A 136 -1.63 -0.84 -21.20
C GLN A 136 -0.84 -0.05 -20.15
N ALA A 137 -1.52 0.79 -19.38
CA ALA A 137 -0.99 1.49 -18.19
C ALA A 137 -2.15 2.00 -17.34
N VAL A 138 -1.89 2.17 -16.03
CA VAL A 138 -2.82 2.78 -15.08
C VAL A 138 -2.07 3.85 -14.28
N THR A 139 -2.59 5.08 -14.29
CA THR A 139 -2.11 6.18 -13.45
C THR A 139 -3.30 6.81 -12.75
N ILE A 140 -3.26 6.84 -11.41
CA ILE A 140 -4.32 7.41 -10.57
C ILE A 140 -3.65 8.33 -9.55
N LYS A 141 -3.93 9.64 -9.64
CA LYS A 141 -3.38 10.65 -8.73
C LYS A 141 -4.45 11.61 -8.27
N TRP A 142 -4.47 11.91 -6.97
CA TRP A 142 -5.44 12.83 -6.37
C TRP A 142 -6.88 12.49 -6.78
N THR A 143 -7.26 11.22 -6.61
CA THR A 143 -8.55 10.70 -7.05
C THR A 143 -9.26 9.99 -5.91
N HIS A 144 -10.54 10.32 -5.70
CA HIS A 144 -11.45 9.54 -4.86
C HIS A 144 -12.08 8.42 -5.68
N VAL A 145 -11.99 7.19 -5.18
CA VAL A 145 -12.64 6.00 -5.74
C VAL A 145 -13.44 5.34 -4.61
N ASP A 146 -14.75 5.63 -4.58
CA ASP A 146 -15.57 5.31 -3.44
C ASP A 146 -16.72 4.35 -3.79
N ASN A 147 -17.11 3.51 -2.81
CA ASN A 147 -18.33 2.68 -2.86
C ASN A 147 -18.36 1.61 -3.96
N THR A 148 -17.20 1.07 -4.31
CA THR A 148 -17.05 -0.01 -5.30
C THR A 148 -17.37 -1.40 -4.72
N GLY A 149 -17.15 -2.43 -5.52
CA GLY A 149 -17.37 -3.82 -5.11
C GLY A 149 -18.75 -4.35 -5.46
N GLY A 150 -19.44 -3.70 -6.41
CA GLY A 150 -20.69 -4.20 -6.94
C GLY A 150 -20.54 -5.62 -7.49
N PRO A 151 -21.54 -6.51 -7.32
CA PRO A 151 -21.44 -7.91 -7.66
C PRO A 151 -21.25 -8.14 -9.16
N ASP A 152 -20.46 -9.14 -9.51
CA ASP A 152 -20.35 -9.67 -10.85
C ASP A 152 -21.56 -10.58 -11.21
N ALA A 153 -21.52 -11.25 -12.36
CA ALA A 153 -22.59 -12.14 -12.79
C ALA A 153 -22.77 -13.40 -11.91
N SER A 154 -21.73 -13.76 -11.13
CA SER A 154 -21.80 -14.85 -10.15
C SER A 154 -22.36 -14.42 -8.79
N GLY A 155 -22.53 -13.12 -8.59
CA GLY A 155 -22.90 -12.52 -7.30
C GLY A 155 -21.70 -12.17 -6.41
N SER A 156 -20.47 -12.43 -6.86
CA SER A 156 -19.25 -12.12 -6.11
C SER A 156 -18.90 -10.63 -6.22
N ALA A 157 -18.44 -10.03 -5.12
CA ALA A 157 -17.98 -8.65 -5.14
C ALA A 157 -16.78 -8.48 -6.08
N ARG A 158 -16.77 -7.39 -6.87
CA ARG A 158 -15.63 -7.06 -7.73
C ARG A 158 -14.58 -6.28 -6.93
N ARG A 159 -13.32 -6.44 -7.31
CA ARG A 159 -12.23 -5.59 -6.83
C ARG A 159 -12.39 -4.16 -7.31
N THR A 160 -11.97 -3.20 -6.48
CA THR A 160 -12.05 -1.77 -6.86
C THR A 160 -11.15 -1.45 -8.05
N LEU A 161 -9.89 -1.85 -7.98
CA LEU A 161 -8.93 -1.81 -9.10
C LEU A 161 -8.34 -3.20 -9.28
N TYR A 162 -8.58 -3.81 -10.40
CA TYR A 162 -8.03 -5.11 -10.76
C TYR A 162 -7.12 -5.01 -11.98
N VAL A 163 -5.87 -5.45 -11.84
CA VAL A 163 -4.89 -5.53 -12.92
C VAL A 163 -4.33 -6.95 -12.94
N ASN A 164 -4.35 -7.60 -14.11
CA ASN A 164 -3.80 -8.93 -14.30
C ASN A 164 -2.87 -8.97 -15.52
N LYS A 165 -1.89 -8.06 -15.51
CA LYS A 165 -0.95 -7.91 -16.62
C LYS A 165 0.34 -7.21 -16.19
N ALA A 166 1.44 -7.52 -16.88
CA ALA A 166 2.74 -6.89 -16.69
C ALA A 166 2.76 -5.46 -17.27
N ILE A 167 2.20 -4.51 -16.53
CA ILE A 167 2.10 -3.09 -16.91
C ILE A 167 2.57 -2.19 -15.76
N PRO A 168 2.93 -0.92 -16.04
CA PRO A 168 3.11 0.08 -15.00
C PRO A 168 1.76 0.47 -14.38
N VAL A 169 1.73 0.51 -13.04
CA VAL A 169 0.61 0.96 -12.22
C VAL A 169 1.13 1.98 -11.23
N ASP A 170 0.70 3.22 -11.35
CA ASP A 170 1.13 4.35 -10.55
C ASP A 170 -0.08 4.96 -9.82
N ILE A 171 -0.14 4.82 -8.49
CA ILE A 171 -1.28 5.24 -7.66
C ILE A 171 -0.74 6.09 -6.53
N GLU A 172 -0.99 7.39 -6.57
CA GLU A 172 -0.45 8.32 -5.59
C GLU A 172 -1.51 9.30 -5.08
N ASP A 173 -1.36 9.69 -3.81
CA ASP A 173 -2.14 10.76 -3.21
C ASP A 173 -3.67 10.62 -3.42
N SER A 174 -4.20 9.38 -3.35
CA SER A 174 -5.58 9.07 -3.71
C SER A 174 -6.32 8.35 -2.58
N TRP A 175 -7.65 8.34 -2.67
CA TRP A 175 -8.53 7.69 -1.70
C TRP A 175 -9.24 6.51 -2.36
N PHE A 176 -9.12 5.34 -1.75
CA PHE A 176 -9.85 4.12 -2.11
C PHE A 176 -10.67 3.70 -0.91
N THR A 177 -11.98 3.94 -0.94
CA THR A 177 -12.82 3.74 0.24
C THR A 177 -14.08 2.94 -0.05
N ASN A 178 -14.51 2.18 0.96
CA ASN A 178 -15.78 1.46 0.95
C ASN A 178 -15.96 0.43 -0.18
N GLY A 179 -14.88 -0.20 -0.63
CA GLY A 179 -14.96 -1.39 -1.49
C GLY A 179 -15.44 -2.63 -0.72
N GLN A 180 -15.90 -3.65 -1.44
CA GLN A 180 -16.45 -4.88 -0.83
C GLN A 180 -15.59 -6.12 -1.06
N ASP A 181 -14.50 -5.99 -1.81
CA ASP A 181 -13.41 -6.96 -2.02
C ASP A 181 -12.08 -6.19 -2.01
N ASP A 182 -10.99 -6.73 -2.56
CA ASP A 182 -9.70 -6.06 -2.65
C ASP A 182 -9.87 -4.63 -3.19
N LEU A 183 -9.31 -3.64 -2.48
CA LEU A 183 -9.29 -2.28 -3.03
C LEU A 183 -8.27 -2.16 -4.16
N MET A 184 -7.18 -2.91 -4.09
CA MET A 184 -6.20 -3.04 -5.18
C MET A 184 -5.78 -4.50 -5.32
N GLY A 185 -6.28 -5.20 -6.34
CA GLY A 185 -5.84 -6.55 -6.73
C GLY A 185 -4.93 -6.45 -7.95
N LEU A 186 -3.60 -6.48 -7.73
CA LEU A 186 -2.62 -6.23 -8.78
C LEU A 186 -1.74 -7.46 -9.00
N PHE A 187 -1.72 -7.96 -10.23
CA PHE A 187 -0.99 -9.16 -10.62
C PHE A 187 -0.02 -8.82 -11.74
N HIS A 188 1.19 -9.36 -11.69
CA HIS A 188 2.27 -9.19 -12.68
C HIS A 188 2.78 -7.74 -12.86
N ALA A 189 2.16 -6.76 -12.25
CA ALA A 189 2.41 -5.34 -12.48
C ALA A 189 3.72 -4.84 -11.87
N LYS A 190 4.26 -3.73 -12.42
CA LYS A 190 5.25 -2.89 -11.74
C LYS A 190 4.51 -1.75 -11.06
N VAL A 191 4.57 -1.70 -9.72
CA VAL A 191 3.72 -0.79 -8.93
C VAL A 191 4.49 0.33 -8.24
N THR A 192 3.87 1.51 -8.19
CA THR A 192 4.21 2.62 -7.31
C THR A 192 2.93 3.02 -6.59
N ILE A 193 2.80 2.69 -5.29
CA ILE A 193 1.59 2.95 -4.49
C ILE A 193 2.00 3.81 -3.30
N LEU A 194 1.80 5.12 -3.43
CA LEU A 194 2.35 6.10 -2.49
C LEU A 194 1.29 7.04 -1.94
N ARG A 195 1.32 7.28 -0.62
CA ARG A 195 0.55 8.36 0.03
C ARG A 195 -0.96 8.25 -0.18
N ASN A 196 -1.50 7.04 -0.28
CA ASN A 196 -2.93 6.85 -0.43
C ASN A 196 -3.61 6.67 0.93
N THR A 197 -4.90 6.97 0.99
CA THR A 197 -5.80 6.60 2.09
C THR A 197 -6.71 5.47 1.63
N ILE A 198 -6.64 4.34 2.30
CA ILE A 198 -7.25 3.07 1.89
C ILE A 198 -8.08 2.54 3.05
N SER A 199 -9.38 2.34 2.85
CA SER A 199 -10.25 1.80 3.88
C SER A 199 -11.47 1.09 3.31
N SER A 200 -12.02 0.12 4.04
CA SER A 200 -13.30 -0.50 3.68
C SER A 200 -14.31 -0.42 4.82
N SER A 201 -15.59 -0.46 4.49
CA SER A 201 -16.70 -0.38 5.45
C SER A 201 -17.65 -1.55 5.26
N GLY A 202 -17.78 -2.36 6.31
CA GLY A 202 -18.76 -3.44 6.39
C GLY A 202 -18.49 -4.66 5.48
N SER A 203 -17.43 -4.66 4.66
CA SER A 203 -17.05 -5.85 3.90
C SER A 203 -16.60 -6.97 4.84
N THR A 204 -16.86 -8.21 4.45
CA THR A 204 -16.37 -9.41 5.15
C THR A 204 -15.19 -10.05 4.44
N ASP A 205 -14.75 -9.49 3.32
CA ASP A 205 -13.62 -9.95 2.51
C ASP A 205 -12.81 -8.77 1.95
N GLY A 206 -11.68 -9.05 1.32
CA GLY A 206 -10.82 -8.12 0.62
C GLY A 206 -9.66 -7.57 1.43
N GLU A 207 -8.53 -7.52 0.76
CA GLU A 207 -7.33 -6.83 1.21
C GLU A 207 -7.36 -5.35 0.82
N GLY A 208 -6.58 -4.50 1.53
CA GLY A 208 -6.31 -3.15 1.07
C GLY A 208 -5.51 -3.17 -0.24
N ILE A 209 -4.37 -3.85 -0.22
CA ILE A 209 -3.46 -4.00 -1.36
C ILE A 209 -3.05 -5.47 -1.47
N ASN A 210 -3.47 -6.13 -2.54
CA ASN A 210 -3.19 -7.54 -2.82
C ASN A 210 -2.29 -7.65 -4.06
N LEU A 211 -1.01 -8.02 -3.86
CA LEU A 211 0.05 -8.03 -4.87
C LEU A 211 0.50 -9.45 -5.14
N LYS A 212 0.27 -9.96 -6.36
CA LYS A 212 0.51 -11.37 -6.70
C LYS A 212 1.26 -11.57 -8.01
N SER A 213 1.81 -12.77 -8.18
CA SER A 213 2.24 -13.31 -9.47
C SER A 213 3.32 -12.43 -10.15
N GLY A 214 4.40 -12.12 -9.44
CA GLY A 214 5.55 -11.41 -10.00
C GLY A 214 5.44 -9.89 -9.99
N VAL A 215 4.61 -9.33 -9.11
CA VAL A 215 4.58 -7.88 -8.88
C VAL A 215 5.92 -7.41 -8.32
N THR A 216 6.39 -6.27 -8.83
CA THR A 216 7.56 -5.58 -8.28
C THR A 216 7.27 -4.12 -8.04
N GLY A 217 7.89 -3.51 -7.03
CA GLY A 217 7.76 -2.08 -6.79
C GLY A 217 7.69 -1.68 -5.32
N VAL A 218 6.91 -0.64 -5.04
CA VAL A 218 6.92 0.07 -3.77
C VAL A 218 5.49 0.34 -3.27
N VAL A 219 5.27 0.13 -1.96
CA VAL A 219 4.07 0.52 -1.20
C VAL A 219 4.53 1.36 -0.02
N ALA A 220 4.34 2.68 -0.06
CA ALA A 220 4.86 3.54 0.99
C ALA A 220 3.99 4.75 1.33
N TYR A 221 4.10 5.22 2.56
CA TYR A 221 3.39 6.40 3.07
C TYR A 221 1.87 6.30 2.98
N ASN A 222 1.30 5.09 2.86
CA ASN A 222 -0.14 4.91 2.82
C ASN A 222 -0.72 4.82 4.24
N VAL A 223 -1.93 5.31 4.39
CA VAL A 223 -2.79 5.06 5.55
C VAL A 223 -3.77 3.98 5.15
N ILE A 224 -3.71 2.83 5.80
CA ILE A 224 -4.56 1.67 5.52
C ILE A 224 -5.29 1.31 6.80
N PHE A 225 -6.61 1.34 6.79
CA PHE A 225 -7.36 1.03 8.01
C PHE A 225 -8.67 0.30 7.74
N SER A 226 -9.13 -0.45 8.74
CA SER A 226 -10.41 -1.15 8.67
C SER A 226 -10.58 -2.03 7.41
N GLN A 227 -9.56 -2.79 7.01
CA GLN A 227 -9.73 -3.82 5.98
C GLN A 227 -10.27 -5.11 6.62
N ALA A 228 -11.09 -5.86 5.89
CA ALA A 228 -11.57 -7.17 6.35
C ALA A 228 -10.43 -8.19 6.39
N GLY A 229 -9.64 -8.22 5.33
CA GLY A 229 -8.42 -9.01 5.20
C GLY A 229 -7.17 -8.23 5.58
N SER A 230 -6.07 -8.45 4.87
CA SER A 230 -4.79 -7.83 5.16
C SER A 230 -4.71 -6.39 4.66
N GLY A 231 -3.89 -5.56 5.32
CA GLY A 231 -3.53 -4.24 4.80
C GLY A 231 -2.76 -4.36 3.50
N VAL A 232 -1.65 -5.13 3.51
CA VAL A 232 -0.86 -5.46 2.32
C VAL A 232 -0.58 -6.96 2.29
N LYS A 233 -0.87 -7.60 1.16
CA LYS A 233 -0.64 -9.04 0.94
C LYS A 233 0.29 -9.24 -0.24
N LEU A 234 1.35 -10.05 -0.05
CA LEU A 234 2.30 -10.46 -1.09
C LEU A 234 2.24 -11.96 -1.30
N GLU A 235 2.06 -12.39 -2.54
CA GLU A 235 2.18 -13.80 -2.94
C GLU A 235 2.78 -13.90 -4.35
N THR A 236 3.60 -14.92 -4.59
CA THR A 236 3.91 -15.37 -5.95
C THR A 236 2.90 -16.46 -6.35
N ASP A 237 2.80 -16.81 -7.61
CA ASP A 237 1.92 -17.90 -8.05
C ASP A 237 2.57 -19.26 -7.73
N LYS A 238 1.83 -20.17 -7.09
CA LYS A 238 2.28 -21.53 -6.80
C LYS A 238 2.67 -22.32 -8.06
N ASN A 239 1.95 -22.08 -9.16
CA ASN A 239 2.12 -22.78 -10.42
C ASN A 239 3.11 -22.07 -11.35
N ALA A 240 3.42 -20.80 -11.08
CA ALA A 240 4.37 -19.98 -11.81
C ALA A 240 5.27 -19.21 -10.81
N PRO A 241 6.27 -19.91 -10.21
CA PRO A 241 7.07 -19.36 -9.12
C PRO A 241 8.06 -18.25 -9.55
N VAL A 242 8.15 -17.97 -10.83
CA VAL A 242 8.95 -16.89 -11.41
C VAL A 242 8.12 -16.16 -12.47
N PRO A 243 8.24 -14.81 -12.58
CA PRO A 243 9.00 -13.95 -11.67
C PRO A 243 8.40 -13.92 -10.27
N GLN A 244 9.26 -13.81 -9.24
CA GLN A 244 8.83 -13.63 -7.86
C GLN A 244 8.17 -12.26 -7.65
N THR A 245 7.19 -12.22 -6.74
CA THR A 245 6.67 -10.96 -6.19
C THR A 245 7.72 -10.39 -5.22
N ILE A 246 8.22 -9.18 -5.50
CA ILE A 246 9.26 -8.50 -4.71
C ILE A 246 8.85 -7.05 -4.49
N VAL A 247 8.52 -6.69 -3.24
CA VAL A 247 7.97 -5.37 -2.94
C VAL A 247 8.62 -4.75 -1.70
N ASP A 248 8.96 -3.47 -1.81
CA ASP A 248 9.39 -2.64 -0.69
C ASP A 248 8.14 -2.03 -0.02
N ILE A 249 7.89 -2.35 1.26
CA ILE A 249 6.75 -1.88 2.05
C ILE A 249 7.28 -1.06 3.21
N TYR A 250 7.18 0.26 3.12
CA TYR A 250 7.77 1.10 4.17
C TYR A 250 6.97 2.36 4.46
N ASN A 251 7.11 2.87 5.68
CA ASN A 251 6.47 4.10 6.11
C ASN A 251 4.95 4.12 5.88
N ASN A 252 4.26 2.97 6.05
CA ASN A 252 2.81 2.95 6.06
C ASN A 252 2.29 3.00 7.51
N THR A 253 1.09 3.54 7.69
CA THR A 253 0.32 3.45 8.94
C THR A 253 -0.87 2.53 8.69
N ILE A 254 -0.89 1.38 9.36
CA ILE A 254 -1.86 0.30 9.17
C ILE A 254 -2.60 0.12 10.49
N VAL A 255 -3.94 0.24 10.48
CA VAL A 255 -4.74 0.32 11.69
C VAL A 255 -5.98 -0.56 11.61
N ALA A 256 -6.16 -1.41 12.59
CA ALA A 256 -7.37 -2.21 12.81
C ALA A 256 -7.80 -3.03 11.57
N VAL A 257 -6.86 -3.69 10.93
CA VAL A 257 -7.13 -4.60 9.82
C VAL A 257 -7.29 -6.04 10.29
N GLY A 258 -7.99 -6.86 9.53
CA GLY A 258 -8.05 -8.30 9.69
C GLY A 258 -9.18 -8.84 10.55
N TRP A 259 -9.98 -8.01 11.16
CA TRP A 259 -10.97 -8.43 12.15
C TRP A 259 -12.27 -9.03 11.58
N ARG A 260 -12.71 -8.62 10.39
CA ARG A 260 -14.01 -9.02 9.86
C ARG A 260 -14.04 -10.40 9.19
N ARG A 261 -12.88 -10.97 8.85
CA ARG A 261 -12.78 -12.38 8.42
C ARG A 261 -12.78 -13.34 9.60
N GLY A 262 -12.39 -12.87 10.79
CA GLY A 262 -12.31 -13.66 12.01
C GLY A 262 -11.17 -14.68 12.03
N SER A 263 -11.17 -15.53 13.06
CA SER A 263 -10.08 -16.46 13.36
C SER A 263 -9.85 -17.55 12.32
N ALA A 264 -10.83 -17.84 11.47
CA ALA A 264 -10.69 -18.86 10.42
C ALA A 264 -9.73 -18.42 9.30
N GLU A 265 -9.73 -17.14 8.97
CA GLU A 265 -8.81 -16.54 7.99
C GLU A 265 -8.46 -15.10 8.41
N PRO A 266 -7.73 -14.92 9.53
CA PRO A 266 -7.47 -13.59 10.06
C PRO A 266 -6.68 -12.76 9.06
N GLY A 267 -6.97 -11.46 8.97
CA GLY A 267 -6.15 -10.54 8.18
C GLY A 267 -4.89 -10.12 8.93
N ARG A 268 -3.97 -9.50 8.22
CA ARG A 268 -2.65 -9.09 8.71
C ARG A 268 -2.37 -7.64 8.33
N GLY A 269 -1.62 -6.93 9.13
CA GLY A 269 -1.05 -5.66 8.70
C GLY A 269 -0.28 -5.86 7.39
N VAL A 270 0.70 -6.78 7.40
CA VAL A 270 1.40 -7.24 6.19
C VAL A 270 1.51 -8.76 6.20
N SER A 271 1.17 -9.41 5.08
CA SER A 271 1.41 -10.85 4.88
C SER A 271 2.36 -11.10 3.70
N VAL A 272 3.26 -12.08 3.85
CA VAL A 272 4.18 -12.54 2.81
C VAL A 272 4.06 -14.05 2.70
N GLY A 273 3.63 -14.55 1.55
CA GLY A 273 3.44 -15.98 1.29
C GLY A 273 3.91 -16.39 -0.10
N VAL A 274 3.79 -17.66 -0.39
CA VAL A 274 4.04 -18.29 -1.71
C VAL A 274 5.25 -17.69 -2.43
N ASN A 275 6.46 -17.99 -1.94
CA ASN A 275 7.73 -17.60 -2.59
C ASN A 275 7.86 -16.07 -2.87
N ALA A 276 7.10 -15.21 -2.16
CA ALA A 276 7.24 -13.77 -2.28
C ALA A 276 8.35 -13.23 -1.36
N ILE A 277 8.86 -12.06 -1.70
CA ILE A 277 9.88 -11.33 -0.95
C ILE A 277 9.32 -9.98 -0.53
N GLY A 278 9.26 -9.74 0.78
CA GLY A 278 8.91 -8.44 1.36
C GLY A 278 10.14 -7.74 1.94
N ARG A 279 10.26 -6.40 1.75
CA ARG A 279 11.19 -5.56 2.51
C ARG A 279 10.36 -4.57 3.32
N ILE A 280 10.15 -4.89 4.64
CA ILE A 280 9.10 -4.30 5.46
C ILE A 280 9.72 -3.46 6.58
N TYR A 281 9.76 -2.14 6.40
CA TYR A 281 10.46 -1.24 7.31
C TYR A 281 9.65 0.02 7.63
N ASN A 282 9.89 0.60 8.79
CA ASN A 282 9.37 1.90 9.20
C ASN A 282 7.83 2.01 9.20
N ASN A 283 7.10 0.89 9.26
CA ASN A 283 5.65 0.94 9.33
C ASN A 283 5.17 1.10 10.77
N ILE A 284 3.98 1.63 10.95
CA ILE A 284 3.24 1.67 12.21
C ILE A 284 2.04 0.73 12.08
N PHE A 285 1.95 -0.24 12.99
CA PHE A 285 0.86 -1.20 13.09
C PHE A 285 0.10 -0.96 14.40
N VAL A 286 -1.22 -0.73 14.32
CA VAL A 286 -2.05 -0.46 15.49
C VAL A 286 -3.32 -1.29 15.48
N ASN A 287 -3.53 -2.09 16.53
CA ASN A 287 -4.75 -2.88 16.72
C ASN A 287 -5.08 -3.86 15.57
N ASP A 288 -4.10 -4.27 14.78
CA ASP A 288 -4.33 -5.26 13.72
C ASP A 288 -4.57 -6.64 14.34
N TYR A 289 -5.38 -7.48 13.69
CA TYR A 289 -5.61 -8.86 14.14
C TYR A 289 -4.28 -9.62 14.20
N HIS A 290 -3.48 -9.59 13.12
CA HIS A 290 -2.07 -9.95 13.11
C HIS A 290 -1.25 -8.74 12.57
N GLY A 291 -0.05 -8.53 13.09
CA GLY A 291 0.85 -7.50 12.58
C GLY A 291 1.55 -7.94 11.28
N ILE A 292 2.76 -8.50 11.37
CA ILE A 292 3.50 -9.06 10.21
C ILE A 292 3.47 -10.59 10.30
N GLU A 293 2.92 -11.25 9.29
CA GLU A 293 3.00 -12.70 9.14
C GLU A 293 3.75 -13.08 7.86
N ILE A 294 4.83 -13.85 8.03
CA ILE A 294 5.61 -14.44 6.95
C ILE A 294 5.30 -15.94 6.94
N PHE A 295 4.58 -16.41 5.93
CA PHE A 295 4.17 -17.81 5.84
C PHE A 295 5.32 -18.76 5.57
N ASN A 296 5.11 -20.04 5.86
CA ASN A 296 6.11 -21.10 5.68
C ASN A 296 6.57 -21.29 4.23
N ASP A 297 5.76 -20.88 3.28
CA ASP A 297 6.00 -20.98 1.84
C ASP A 297 6.55 -19.67 1.22
N ALA A 298 6.79 -18.64 2.03
CA ALA A 298 7.46 -17.41 1.62
C ALA A 298 8.97 -17.63 1.39
N ASP A 299 9.60 -16.74 0.64
CA ASP A 299 11.06 -16.65 0.58
C ASP A 299 11.60 -15.91 1.81
N ILE A 300 11.63 -16.61 2.95
CA ILE A 300 12.09 -16.04 4.23
C ILE A 300 13.57 -15.64 4.21
N VAL A 301 14.40 -16.28 3.40
CA VAL A 301 15.85 -16.01 3.33
C VAL A 301 16.11 -14.62 2.75
N ASN A 302 15.32 -14.20 1.78
CA ASN A 302 15.44 -12.91 1.10
C ASN A 302 14.45 -11.85 1.61
N THR A 303 13.46 -12.23 2.42
CA THR A 303 12.55 -11.28 3.09
C THR A 303 13.27 -10.62 4.25
N THR A 304 13.21 -9.29 4.31
CA THR A 304 13.86 -8.49 5.35
C THR A 304 12.90 -7.50 5.98
N TYR A 305 13.00 -7.30 7.28
CA TYR A 305 12.07 -6.43 8.01
C TYR A 305 12.69 -5.92 9.32
N GLY A 306 12.15 -4.83 9.85
CA GLY A 306 12.60 -4.21 11.09
C GLY A 306 12.27 -2.71 11.15
N ASN A 307 12.62 -2.05 12.25
CA ASN A 307 12.29 -0.66 12.51
C ASN A 307 10.77 -0.37 12.35
N ASN A 308 9.91 -1.33 12.69
CA ASN A 308 8.47 -1.12 12.69
C ASN A 308 8.00 -0.82 14.12
N LEU A 309 6.88 -0.09 14.24
CA LEU A 309 6.21 0.14 15.51
C LEU A 309 4.94 -0.70 15.58
N PHE A 310 4.77 -1.44 16.69
CA PHE A 310 3.58 -2.23 16.98
C PHE A 310 2.94 -1.75 18.28
N TYR A 311 1.70 -1.32 18.19
CA TYR A 311 0.94 -0.79 19.32
C TYR A 311 -0.45 -1.44 19.42
N ALA A 312 -0.90 -1.62 20.65
CA ALA A 312 -2.27 -2.05 20.93
C ALA A 312 -2.87 -1.21 22.04
N THR A 313 -4.05 -0.67 21.80
CA THR A 313 -4.80 0.15 22.75
C THR A 313 -5.42 -0.67 23.88
N VAL A 314 -5.58 -1.98 23.64
CA VAL A 314 -6.06 -2.97 24.63
C VAL A 314 -5.22 -4.25 24.54
N ASP A 315 -5.25 -5.08 25.58
CA ASP A 315 -4.51 -6.35 25.57
C ASP A 315 -5.22 -7.42 24.72
N THR A 316 -6.54 -7.47 24.83
CA THR A 316 -7.37 -8.48 24.18
C THR A 316 -8.59 -7.87 23.54
N HIS A 317 -9.08 -8.52 22.50
CA HIS A 317 -10.35 -8.20 21.87
C HIS A 317 -11.07 -9.51 21.45
N THR A 318 -12.38 -9.49 21.48
CA THR A 318 -13.21 -10.62 21.03
C THR A 318 -13.21 -10.68 19.50
N ASP A 319 -13.06 -11.89 18.95
CA ASP A 319 -13.19 -12.13 17.50
C ASP A 319 -14.58 -11.71 17.02
N LEU A 320 -14.65 -11.03 15.86
CA LEU A 320 -15.94 -10.55 15.34
C LEU A 320 -16.80 -11.66 14.72
N ALA A 321 -16.17 -12.71 14.20
CA ALA A 321 -16.87 -13.83 13.56
C ALA A 321 -17.23 -14.93 14.57
N ASP A 322 -16.43 -15.10 15.63
CA ASP A 322 -16.68 -16.06 16.71
C ASP A 322 -16.48 -15.40 18.08
N PRO A 323 -17.56 -14.92 18.71
CA PRO A 323 -17.47 -14.23 20.01
C PRO A 323 -17.02 -15.13 21.18
N THR A 324 -16.81 -16.41 20.97
CA THR A 324 -16.25 -17.31 22.00
C THR A 324 -14.71 -17.25 22.02
N ILE A 325 -14.09 -16.67 20.98
CA ILE A 325 -12.64 -16.57 20.82
C ILE A 325 -12.17 -15.19 21.29
N THR A 326 -11.20 -15.17 22.19
CA THR A 326 -10.52 -13.95 22.63
C THR A 326 -9.11 -13.91 22.05
N ILE A 327 -8.80 -12.85 21.33
CA ILE A 327 -7.51 -12.61 20.69
C ILE A 327 -6.65 -11.73 21.59
N ASN A 328 -5.43 -12.17 21.91
CA ASN A 328 -4.41 -11.33 22.51
C ASN A 328 -3.64 -10.60 21.39
N ILE A 329 -3.87 -9.29 21.25
CA ILE A 329 -3.35 -8.50 20.13
C ILE A 329 -1.82 -8.47 20.15
N ARG A 330 -1.19 -8.30 21.34
CA ARG A 330 0.27 -8.21 21.45
C ARG A 330 0.97 -9.49 21.07
N ASN A 331 0.38 -10.64 21.36
CA ASN A 331 0.93 -11.94 20.97
C ASN A 331 0.87 -12.15 19.44
N ASN A 332 0.07 -11.36 18.74
CA ASN A 332 -0.18 -11.47 17.32
C ASN A 332 0.52 -10.37 16.49
N PHE A 333 1.38 -9.54 17.09
CA PHE A 333 2.25 -8.64 16.31
C PHE A 333 3.16 -9.41 15.33
N TYR A 334 3.62 -10.57 15.77
CA TYR A 334 4.27 -11.61 14.97
C TYR A 334 3.62 -12.94 15.36
N PRO A 335 2.57 -13.40 14.66
CA PRO A 335 1.84 -14.58 15.06
C PRO A 335 2.71 -15.86 14.98
N LEU A 336 2.51 -16.78 15.91
CA LEU A 336 3.26 -18.04 15.99
C LEU A 336 3.04 -18.96 14.78
N SER A 337 1.97 -18.76 14.02
CA SER A 337 1.69 -19.45 12.75
C SER A 337 2.68 -19.12 11.66
N GLY A 338 3.36 -17.95 11.75
CA GLY A 338 4.33 -17.48 10.77
C GLY A 338 5.79 -17.68 11.21
N LEU A 339 6.71 -17.44 10.27
CA LEU A 339 8.15 -17.47 10.48
C LEU A 339 8.71 -16.12 10.97
N GLY A 340 7.95 -15.05 10.83
CA GLY A 340 8.33 -13.70 11.27
C GLY A 340 8.53 -13.64 12.79
N LYS A 341 9.51 -12.84 13.22
CA LYS A 341 9.81 -12.65 14.65
C LYS A 341 10.18 -11.20 14.93
N PRO A 342 9.92 -10.72 16.17
CA PRO A 342 10.34 -9.39 16.58
C PRO A 342 11.83 -9.12 16.26
N GLN A 343 12.11 -7.96 15.70
CA GLN A 343 13.47 -7.53 15.40
C GLN A 343 13.99 -6.62 16.52
N PRO A 344 15.30 -6.61 16.82
CA PRO A 344 15.87 -5.73 17.84
C PRO A 344 15.63 -4.24 17.59
N THR A 345 15.34 -3.86 16.35
CA THR A 345 15.07 -2.48 15.93
C THR A 345 13.59 -2.10 15.96
N ASP A 346 12.70 -3.06 16.22
CA ASP A 346 11.27 -2.79 16.31
C ASP A 346 10.90 -2.11 17.64
N LEU A 347 9.95 -1.20 17.59
CA LEU A 347 9.29 -0.62 18.76
C LEU A 347 8.02 -1.43 19.04
N ILE A 348 8.05 -2.25 20.10
CA ILE A 348 6.98 -3.18 20.43
C ILE A 348 6.34 -2.83 21.76
N SER A 349 5.05 -2.51 21.74
CA SER A 349 4.25 -2.28 22.95
C SER A 349 4.16 -3.55 23.81
N LYS A 350 4.63 -3.48 25.04
CA LYS A 350 4.56 -4.57 26.03
C LYS A 350 3.34 -4.46 26.94
N LYS A 351 2.75 -3.28 27.03
CA LYS A 351 1.56 -2.97 27.83
C LYS A 351 0.82 -1.77 27.23
N ILE A 352 -0.40 -1.51 27.66
CA ILE A 352 -1.18 -0.34 27.25
C ILE A 352 -0.39 0.96 27.53
N GLY A 353 -0.34 1.86 26.56
CA GLY A 353 0.38 3.14 26.65
C GLY A 353 1.90 3.06 26.40
N ASP A 354 2.46 1.87 26.24
CA ASP A 354 3.87 1.70 25.91
C ASP A 354 4.07 1.82 24.39
N VAL A 355 5.00 2.67 23.96
CA VAL A 355 5.28 3.03 22.56
C VAL A 355 4.05 3.49 21.76
N ASP A 356 3.13 4.21 22.43
CA ASP A 356 1.97 4.83 21.77
C ASP A 356 2.46 5.75 20.64
N PRO A 357 1.99 5.57 19.39
CA PRO A 357 2.38 6.43 18.28
C PRO A 357 1.94 7.88 18.44
N LEU A 358 1.08 8.19 19.41
CA LEU A 358 0.55 9.54 19.70
C LEU A 358 -0.11 10.16 18.46
N PHE A 359 -1.12 9.50 17.92
CA PHE A 359 -1.92 10.07 16.83
C PHE A 359 -2.64 11.35 17.28
N VAL A 360 -2.80 12.30 16.36
CA VAL A 360 -3.49 13.57 16.65
C VAL A 360 -4.93 13.32 17.07
N GLN A 361 -5.60 12.37 16.43
CA GLN A 361 -6.96 11.94 16.81
C GLN A 361 -7.16 10.46 16.47
N PHE A 362 -7.35 9.66 17.51
CA PHE A 362 -7.63 8.25 17.39
C PHE A 362 -8.48 7.81 18.58
N ASP A 363 -9.61 7.19 18.33
CA ASP A 363 -10.55 6.76 19.38
C ASP A 363 -10.15 5.42 20.02
N GLY A 364 -9.09 4.78 19.54
CA GLY A 364 -8.63 3.49 20.05
C GLY A 364 -9.43 2.28 19.58
N THR A 365 -10.37 2.45 18.66
CA THR A 365 -11.19 1.36 18.13
C THR A 365 -10.32 0.23 17.61
N VAL A 366 -10.54 -1.00 18.11
CA VAL A 366 -9.79 -2.20 17.71
C VAL A 366 -10.39 -2.82 16.46
N ALA A 367 -11.72 -2.95 16.44
CA ALA A 367 -12.43 -3.58 15.35
C ALA A 367 -13.73 -2.83 15.08
N ALA A 368 -14.05 -2.63 13.82
CA ALA A 368 -15.24 -1.90 13.40
C ALA A 368 -16.04 -2.76 12.41
N PRO A 369 -17.12 -3.45 12.85
CA PRO A 369 -17.90 -4.32 11.98
C PRO A 369 -18.54 -3.59 10.79
N ASN A 370 -18.82 -2.29 10.96
CA ASN A 370 -19.42 -1.42 9.94
C ASN A 370 -18.43 -0.40 9.37
N GLY A 371 -17.13 -0.61 9.55
CA GLY A 371 -16.09 0.31 9.14
C GLY A 371 -15.76 1.39 10.16
N TYR A 372 -14.69 2.11 9.91
CA TYR A 372 -14.18 3.15 10.79
C TYR A 372 -14.93 4.48 10.59
N PRO A 373 -15.17 5.25 11.66
CA PRO A 373 -15.62 6.63 11.52
C PRO A 373 -14.55 7.48 10.82
N ASN A 374 -14.99 8.39 9.95
CA ASN A 374 -14.09 9.23 9.13
C ASN A 374 -13.41 10.38 9.91
N ASN A 375 -13.39 10.34 11.25
CA ASN A 375 -12.85 11.39 12.09
C ASN A 375 -11.45 11.10 12.64
N ASN A 376 -10.81 10.01 12.24
CA ASN A 376 -9.46 9.68 12.67
C ASN A 376 -8.42 10.50 11.94
N ASN A 377 -7.40 10.95 12.68
CA ASN A 377 -6.25 11.67 12.15
C ASN A 377 -4.98 10.97 12.65
N PHE A 378 -4.37 10.18 11.78
CA PHE A 378 -3.21 9.36 12.08
C PHE A 378 -1.87 10.12 11.94
N ARG A 379 -1.90 11.46 11.82
CA ARG A 379 -0.69 12.28 11.97
C ARG A 379 -0.15 12.16 13.39
N LEU A 380 1.15 12.27 13.53
CA LEU A 380 1.83 12.09 14.81
C LEU A 380 1.93 13.43 15.55
N GLN A 381 1.71 13.40 16.86
CA GLN A 381 1.98 14.54 17.74
C GLN A 381 3.47 14.62 18.11
N ASN A 382 3.90 15.80 18.57
CA ASN A 382 5.23 15.98 19.12
C ASN A 382 5.47 15.01 20.29
N GLY A 383 6.66 14.41 20.32
CA GLY A 383 7.01 13.40 21.33
C GLY A 383 6.64 11.97 20.95
N SER A 384 6.05 11.73 19.76
CA SER A 384 5.83 10.39 19.26
C SER A 384 7.14 9.58 19.23
N PRO A 385 7.14 8.33 19.71
CA PRO A 385 8.31 7.45 19.63
C PRO A 385 8.63 7.04 18.19
N ALA A 386 7.74 7.34 17.24
CA ALA A 386 7.94 7.05 15.82
C ALA A 386 8.91 8.02 15.13
N TYR A 387 9.22 9.16 15.77
CA TYR A 387 10.17 10.12 15.20
C TYR A 387 11.63 9.74 15.49
N GLY A 388 12.48 9.80 14.47
CA GLY A 388 13.93 9.56 14.56
C GLY A 388 14.33 8.11 14.84
N THR A 389 13.41 7.13 14.72
CA THR A 389 13.65 5.72 15.05
C THR A 389 13.61 4.81 13.81
N GLY A 390 13.40 5.39 12.65
CA GLY A 390 13.31 4.66 11.38
C GLY A 390 14.67 4.18 10.86
N ASN A 391 14.60 3.26 9.90
CA ASN A 391 15.74 2.87 9.08
C ASN A 391 16.02 3.99 8.06
N PRO A 392 17.18 4.68 8.14
CA PRO A 392 17.46 5.85 7.33
C PRO A 392 17.57 5.56 5.81
N LYS A 393 17.66 4.28 5.42
CA LYS A 393 17.57 3.88 4.02
C LYS A 393 16.22 4.29 3.39
N TYR A 394 15.14 4.27 4.18
CA TYR A 394 13.78 4.58 3.75
C TYR A 394 13.36 5.96 4.25
N ASN A 395 13.42 6.19 5.56
CA ASN A 395 13.16 7.46 6.22
C ASN A 395 13.68 7.42 7.66
N TYR A 396 13.94 8.59 8.28
CA TYR A 396 14.31 8.66 9.70
C TYR A 396 13.10 8.47 10.62
N ASP A 397 11.88 8.71 10.15
CA ASP A 397 10.65 8.58 10.91
C ASP A 397 9.87 7.31 10.48
N LEU A 398 8.96 6.85 11.34
CA LEU A 398 8.05 5.74 11.04
C LEU A 398 6.68 6.28 10.59
N GLY A 399 5.93 5.43 9.87
CA GLY A 399 4.55 5.69 9.48
C GLY A 399 4.38 6.63 8.30
N ALA A 400 3.11 6.90 7.98
CA ALA A 400 2.70 7.59 6.77
C ALA A 400 2.98 9.10 6.77
N TYR A 401 3.31 9.70 7.92
CA TYR A 401 3.46 11.15 8.09
C TYR A 401 4.83 11.55 8.67
N PRO A 402 5.93 11.29 7.96
CA PRO A 402 7.26 11.69 8.42
C PRO A 402 7.44 13.21 8.38
N THR A 403 8.40 13.70 9.18
CA THR A 403 8.68 15.14 9.32
C THR A 403 9.37 15.78 8.11
N ASP A 404 9.93 14.99 7.22
CA ASP A 404 10.59 15.48 6.00
C ASP A 404 9.62 15.96 4.89
N GLY A 405 8.32 15.81 5.12
CA GLY A 405 7.28 16.24 4.22
C GLY A 405 7.05 15.35 2.98
N ASN A 406 7.70 14.18 2.89
CA ASN A 406 7.51 13.24 1.78
C ASN A 406 6.29 12.31 1.95
N GLY A 407 5.66 12.33 3.11
CA GLY A 407 4.57 11.46 3.48
C GLY A 407 3.21 11.84 2.92
N ASN A 408 2.19 11.15 3.45
CA ASN A 408 0.78 11.36 3.13
C ASN A 408 0.35 12.82 3.35
N LYS A 409 -0.51 13.33 2.49
CA LYS A 409 -0.98 14.72 2.51
C LYS A 409 -2.45 14.86 2.96
N HIS A 410 -3.14 13.75 3.14
CA HIS A 410 -4.56 13.70 3.47
C HIS A 410 -4.85 13.91 4.94
#